data_0d80f55d2e1d34e018333500439f7617
#
_entry.id   0d80f55d2e1d34e018333500439f7617
#
_cell.length_a   1.000
_cell.length_b   1.000
_cell.length_c   1.000
_cell.angle_alpha   90.00
_cell.angle_beta   90.00
_cell.angle_gamma   90.00
#
_symmetry.space_group_name_H-M   'P 1'
#
loop_
_entity.id
_entity.type
_entity.pdbx_description
1 polymer ?
#
loop_
_entity_poly.entity_id
_entity_poly.type
_entity_poly.pdbx_seq_one_letter_code
_entity_poly.pdbx_strand_id
1 'polypeptide(L)'
;QTAEQCENDTYMEAWHTIPPHEPSDHFYAFLARITRHISLNCCRDRSRLKRSAFICELSAEMEQCIPAPDDSSCRMDDLALRTAINDFLGKLDEEKRNIFVRRYWFLDSVADIAKRYGISESKVKTTLFRCRNRLREYLNKEGYTV
;
A
#
# COMPACT_ATOMS: atom_id res chain seq x y z
N GLN A 1 -9.31 20.46 2.99
CA GLN A 1 -9.99 19.87 1.81
C GLN A 1 -11.14 18.99 2.29
N THR A 2 -12.30 19.11 1.66
CA THR A 2 -13.47 18.25 1.85
C THR A 2 -13.36 17.01 0.95
N ALA A 3 -14.23 16.01 1.15
CA ALA A 3 -14.29 14.84 0.28
C ALA A 3 -14.55 15.22 -1.20
N GLU A 4 -15.45 16.20 -1.43
CA GLU A 4 -15.76 16.73 -2.76
C GLU A 4 -14.54 17.37 -3.43
N GLN A 5 -13.69 18.08 -2.66
CA GLN A 5 -12.47 18.65 -3.21
C GLN A 5 -11.46 17.56 -3.61
N CYS A 6 -11.32 16.50 -2.81
CA CYS A 6 -10.47 15.37 -3.19
C CYS A 6 -10.98 14.63 -4.44
N GLU A 7 -12.30 14.55 -4.60
CA GLU A 7 -12.92 13.97 -5.79
C GLU A 7 -12.62 14.83 -7.04
N ASN A 8 -12.85 16.12 -6.98
CA ASN A 8 -12.55 17.04 -8.07
C ASN A 8 -11.05 17.03 -8.44
N ASP A 9 -10.18 17.07 -7.45
CA ASP A 9 -8.72 16.98 -7.65
C ASP A 9 -8.33 15.65 -8.31
N THR A 10 -9.04 14.55 -7.99
CA THR A 10 -8.82 13.24 -8.63
C THR A 10 -9.13 13.29 -10.12
N TYR A 11 -10.25 13.89 -10.52
CA TYR A 11 -10.61 14.02 -11.92
C TYR A 11 -9.64 14.93 -12.67
N MET A 12 -9.23 16.04 -12.08
CA MET A 12 -8.25 16.95 -12.67
C MET A 12 -6.90 16.27 -12.87
N GLU A 13 -6.41 15.56 -11.88
CA GLU A 13 -5.14 14.83 -11.96
C GLU A 13 -5.22 13.69 -12.99
N ALA A 14 -6.34 12.95 -13.03
CA ALA A 14 -6.59 11.95 -14.05
C ALA A 14 -6.56 12.55 -15.46
N TRP A 15 -7.19 13.69 -15.65
CA TRP A 15 -7.21 14.42 -16.93
C TRP A 15 -5.82 14.84 -17.38
N HIS A 16 -4.99 15.34 -16.48
CA HIS A 16 -3.61 15.74 -16.80
C HIS A 16 -2.68 14.55 -17.04
N THR A 17 -3.00 13.38 -16.47
CA THR A 17 -2.14 12.20 -16.52
C THR A 17 -2.48 11.27 -17.68
N ILE A 18 -3.70 11.34 -18.26
CA ILE A 18 -4.15 10.46 -19.33
C ILE A 18 -3.30 10.56 -20.60
N PRO A 19 -2.86 11.71 -21.13
CA PRO A 19 -1.74 11.72 -22.06
C PRO A 19 -0.42 11.89 -21.30
N PRO A 20 0.51 10.93 -21.31
CA PRO A 20 0.70 9.76 -22.20
C PRO A 20 0.10 8.43 -21.71
N HIS A 21 -0.57 8.37 -20.55
CA HIS A 21 -1.13 7.13 -20.02
C HIS A 21 -2.47 6.80 -20.65
N GLU A 22 -2.64 5.56 -21.10
CA GLU A 22 -3.91 5.03 -21.64
C GLU A 22 -4.44 3.91 -20.73
N PRO A 23 -5.18 4.23 -19.64
CA PRO A 23 -5.61 3.24 -18.66
C PRO A 23 -6.91 2.51 -19.05
N SER A 24 -7.16 2.23 -20.35
CA SER A 24 -8.39 1.66 -20.88
C SER A 24 -8.81 0.37 -20.16
N ASP A 25 -7.85 -0.53 -19.89
CA ASP A 25 -8.12 -1.84 -19.32
C ASP A 25 -8.19 -1.86 -17.79
N HIS A 26 -7.77 -0.78 -17.12
CA HIS A 26 -7.69 -0.69 -15.65
C HIS A 26 -8.05 0.70 -15.10
N PHE A 27 -8.97 1.36 -15.77
CA PHE A 27 -9.37 2.74 -15.45
C PHE A 27 -9.76 2.95 -13.98
N TYR A 28 -10.53 2.04 -13.38
CA TYR A 28 -10.91 2.14 -11.97
C TYR A 28 -9.72 2.00 -11.01
N ALA A 29 -8.77 1.12 -11.32
CA ALA A 29 -7.55 0.99 -10.52
C ALA A 29 -6.66 2.23 -10.63
N PHE A 30 -6.58 2.82 -11.81
CA PHE A 30 -5.89 4.07 -12.06
C PHE A 30 -6.50 5.23 -11.25
N LEU A 31 -7.82 5.42 -11.32
CA LEU A 31 -8.51 6.44 -10.51
C LEU A 31 -8.34 6.20 -9.01
N ALA A 32 -8.50 4.95 -8.55
CA ALA A 32 -8.31 4.61 -7.14
C ALA A 32 -6.91 4.94 -6.64
N ARG A 33 -5.87 4.74 -7.47
CA ARG A 33 -4.49 5.12 -7.16
C ARG A 33 -4.35 6.63 -7.00
N ILE A 34 -4.90 7.41 -7.92
CA ILE A 34 -4.88 8.89 -7.88
C ILE A 34 -5.64 9.38 -6.65
N THR A 35 -6.88 8.93 -6.44
CA THR A 35 -7.71 9.30 -5.29
C THR A 35 -7.00 9.02 -3.98
N ARG A 36 -6.38 7.84 -3.87
CA ARG A 36 -5.61 7.47 -2.69
C ARG A 36 -4.43 8.42 -2.45
N HIS A 37 -3.67 8.74 -3.50
CA HIS A 37 -2.54 9.66 -3.42
C HIS A 37 -2.97 11.05 -2.95
N ILE A 38 -4.03 11.60 -3.56
CA ILE A 38 -4.59 12.92 -3.20
C ILE A 38 -5.11 12.91 -1.76
N SER A 39 -5.89 11.89 -1.39
CA SER A 39 -6.45 11.76 -0.04
C SER A 39 -5.37 11.64 1.03
N LEU A 40 -4.29 10.89 0.76
CA LEU A 40 -3.15 10.77 1.66
C LEU A 40 -2.39 12.10 1.79
N ASN A 41 -2.22 12.85 0.68
CA ASN A 41 -1.61 14.17 0.71
C ASN A 41 -2.48 15.16 1.51
N CYS A 42 -3.79 15.14 1.31
CA CYS A 42 -4.73 15.96 2.07
C CYS A 42 -4.68 15.63 3.59
N CYS A 43 -4.63 14.35 3.94
CA CYS A 43 -4.47 13.92 5.32
C CYS A 43 -3.11 14.34 5.92
N ARG A 44 -2.06 14.34 5.11
CA ARG A 44 -0.71 14.79 5.50
C ARG A 44 -0.66 16.27 5.82
N ASP A 45 -1.31 17.11 5.01
CA ASP A 45 -1.35 18.56 5.20
C ASP A 45 -2.17 18.97 6.45
N ARG A 46 -3.21 18.20 6.78
CA ARG A 46 -4.02 18.42 7.99
C ARG A 46 -3.33 18.06 9.30
N SER A 47 -2.30 17.22 9.28
CA SER A 47 -1.64 16.73 10.49
C SER A 47 -0.11 16.70 10.37
N ARG A 48 0.43 17.84 10.08
CA ARG A 48 1.77 18.14 9.57
C ARG A 48 2.99 17.55 10.29
N LEU A 49 2.91 17.03 11.50
CA LEU A 49 4.10 16.55 12.24
C LEU A 49 4.04 15.06 12.64
N LYS A 50 2.89 14.52 13.02
CA LYS A 50 2.81 13.12 13.49
C LYS A 50 2.56 12.09 12.38
N ARG A 51 1.88 12.47 11.29
CA ARG A 51 1.54 11.55 10.19
C ARG A 51 2.56 11.47 9.06
N SER A 52 3.37 12.51 8.88
CA SER A 52 4.46 12.42 7.89
C SER A 52 5.48 11.36 8.31
N ALA A 53 5.84 11.32 9.59
CA ALA A 53 6.67 10.26 10.16
C ALA A 53 6.03 8.87 10.00
N PHE A 54 4.72 8.75 10.19
CA PHE A 54 4.00 7.49 10.04
C PHE A 54 3.96 6.97 8.60
N ILE A 55 3.74 7.84 7.61
CA ILE A 55 3.75 7.44 6.20
C ILE A 55 5.17 7.10 5.73
N CYS A 56 6.17 7.87 6.18
CA CYS A 56 7.58 7.54 5.92
C CYS A 56 7.95 6.18 6.54
N GLU A 57 7.48 5.89 7.76
CA GLU A 57 7.68 4.60 8.41
C GLU A 57 7.06 3.46 7.57
N LEU A 58 5.81 3.62 7.10
CA LEU A 58 5.13 2.62 6.26
C LEU A 58 5.84 2.41 4.92
N SER A 59 6.26 3.49 4.27
CA SER A 59 7.01 3.40 3.01
C SER A 59 8.32 2.65 3.21
N ALA A 60 9.11 3.04 4.22
CA ALA A 60 10.36 2.37 4.56
C ALA A 60 10.16 0.89 4.95
N GLU A 61 9.06 0.56 5.64
CA GLU A 61 8.71 -0.84 5.94
C GLU A 61 8.42 -1.66 4.67
N MET A 62 7.75 -1.07 3.68
CA MET A 62 7.38 -1.76 2.44
C MET A 62 8.50 -1.81 1.41
N GLU A 63 9.35 -0.79 1.33
CA GLU A 63 10.55 -0.76 0.48
C GLU A 63 11.52 -1.91 0.79
N GLN A 64 11.50 -2.41 2.02
CA GLN A 64 12.31 -3.56 2.44
C GLN A 64 11.81 -4.91 1.89
N CYS A 65 10.62 -4.98 1.33
CA CYS A 65 9.99 -6.24 0.94
C CYS A 65 9.31 -6.24 -0.44
N ILE A 66 9.24 -5.10 -1.11
CA ILE A 66 8.69 -4.99 -2.46
C ILE A 66 9.75 -4.37 -3.37
N PRO A 67 10.03 -4.95 -4.56
CA PRO A 67 10.98 -4.38 -5.50
C PRO A 67 10.57 -2.97 -5.91
N ALA A 68 11.57 -2.10 -6.11
CA ALA A 68 11.34 -0.79 -6.68
C ALA A 68 10.75 -0.94 -8.09
N PRO A 69 9.79 -0.09 -8.50
CA PRO A 69 9.30 -0.11 -9.86
C PRO A 69 10.44 0.25 -10.81
N ASP A 70 10.80 -0.68 -11.69
CA ASP A 70 11.76 -0.42 -12.76
C ASP A 70 11.05 0.31 -13.90
N ASP A 71 11.60 1.42 -14.34
CA ASP A 71 10.93 2.45 -15.18
C ASP A 71 10.67 2.01 -16.64
N SER A 72 11.05 0.81 -17.06
CA SER A 72 11.15 0.51 -18.48
C SER A 72 10.43 -0.74 -19.03
N SER A 73 9.75 -1.57 -18.21
CA SER A 73 9.07 -2.78 -18.77
C SER A 73 7.69 -3.12 -18.17
N CYS A 74 6.99 -2.22 -17.62
CA CYS A 74 6.20 -2.40 -16.38
C CYS A 74 4.74 -2.83 -16.43
N ARG A 75 4.08 -3.12 -17.54
CA ARG A 75 2.62 -3.46 -17.48
C ARG A 75 2.35 -4.93 -17.17
N MET A 76 3.18 -5.84 -17.69
CA MET A 76 3.02 -7.28 -17.40
C MET A 76 3.58 -7.64 -16.03
N ASP A 77 4.67 -7.01 -15.63
CA ASP A 77 5.32 -7.26 -14.33
C ASP A 77 4.45 -6.80 -13.14
N ASP A 78 3.73 -5.67 -13.29
CA ASP A 78 2.80 -5.16 -12.27
C ASP A 78 1.64 -6.13 -11.98
N LEU A 79 1.07 -6.76 -13.00
CA LEU A 79 -0.02 -7.72 -12.81
C LEU A 79 0.48 -9.01 -12.16
N ALA A 80 1.63 -9.49 -12.59
CA ALA A 80 2.28 -10.67 -12.02
C ALA A 80 2.66 -10.43 -10.55
N LEU A 81 3.25 -9.27 -10.23
CA LEU A 81 3.58 -8.88 -8.86
C LEU A 81 2.32 -8.79 -7.96
N ARG A 82 1.25 -8.19 -8.46
CA ARG A 82 -0.04 -8.14 -7.73
C ARG A 82 -0.59 -9.52 -7.46
N THR A 83 -0.54 -10.40 -8.44
CA THR A 83 -0.97 -11.79 -8.29
C THR A 83 -0.14 -12.51 -7.24
N ALA A 84 1.19 -12.38 -7.30
CA ALA A 84 2.10 -12.97 -6.32
C ALA A 84 1.83 -12.46 -4.89
N ILE A 85 1.59 -11.16 -4.72
CA ILE A 85 1.23 -10.58 -3.41
C ILE A 85 -0.12 -11.13 -2.91
N ASN A 86 -1.13 -11.21 -3.78
CA ASN A 86 -2.43 -11.76 -3.41
C ASN A 86 -2.35 -13.25 -3.03
N ASP A 87 -1.57 -14.03 -3.76
CA ASP A 87 -1.32 -15.43 -3.45
C ASP A 87 -0.59 -15.61 -2.12
N PHE A 88 0.39 -14.75 -1.85
CA PHE A 88 1.05 -14.72 -0.55
C PHE A 88 0.07 -14.40 0.58
N LEU A 89 -0.77 -13.38 0.43
CA LEU A 89 -1.79 -13.02 1.43
C LEU A 89 -2.80 -14.16 1.64
N GLY A 90 -3.16 -14.89 0.58
CA GLY A 90 -4.01 -16.07 0.67
C GLY A 90 -3.39 -17.20 1.49
N LYS A 91 -2.06 -17.34 1.51
CA LYS A 91 -1.31 -18.36 2.27
C LYS A 91 -1.10 -17.99 3.75
N LEU A 92 -1.39 -16.74 4.14
CA LEU A 92 -1.31 -16.33 5.54
C LEU A 92 -2.54 -16.78 6.33
N ASP A 93 -2.32 -17.09 7.62
CA ASP A 93 -3.42 -17.26 8.57
C ASP A 93 -4.28 -15.98 8.62
N GLU A 94 -5.56 -16.12 8.87
CA GLU A 94 -6.52 -15.02 8.85
C GLU A 94 -6.11 -13.87 9.78
N GLU A 95 -5.67 -14.16 11.00
CA GLU A 95 -5.21 -13.14 11.95
C GLU A 95 -4.04 -12.33 11.38
N LYS A 96 -3.03 -13.02 10.84
CA LYS A 96 -1.83 -12.37 10.28
C LYS A 96 -2.15 -11.56 9.02
N ARG A 97 -2.97 -12.11 8.13
CA ARG A 97 -3.45 -11.43 6.94
C ARG A 97 -4.21 -10.16 7.30
N ASN A 98 -5.14 -10.24 8.24
CA ASN A 98 -5.94 -9.10 8.68
C ASN A 98 -5.07 -8.00 9.30
N ILE A 99 -4.10 -8.35 10.16
CA ILE A 99 -3.14 -7.38 10.73
C ILE A 99 -2.32 -6.71 9.62
N PHE A 100 -1.82 -7.49 8.66
CA PHE A 100 -1.03 -6.97 7.55
C PHE A 100 -1.84 -6.03 6.66
N VAL A 101 -3.04 -6.43 6.22
CA VAL A 101 -3.93 -5.61 5.39
C VAL A 101 -4.34 -4.34 6.13
N ARG A 102 -4.66 -4.42 7.44
CA ARG A 102 -4.95 -3.24 8.25
C ARG A 102 -3.82 -2.23 8.27
N ARG A 103 -2.60 -2.69 8.45
CA ARG A 103 -1.42 -1.82 8.50
C ARG A 103 -1.16 -1.12 7.17
N TYR A 104 -1.10 -1.89 6.08
CA TYR A 104 -0.59 -1.39 4.79
C TYR A 104 -1.68 -0.94 3.82
N TRP A 105 -2.88 -1.47 3.94
CA TRP A 105 -3.99 -1.08 3.08
C TRP A 105 -4.90 -0.03 3.72
N PHE A 106 -5.29 -0.26 4.97
CA PHE A 106 -6.15 0.67 5.71
C PHE A 106 -5.35 1.75 6.46
N LEU A 107 -4.03 1.63 6.53
CA LEU A 107 -3.13 2.57 7.20
C LEU A 107 -3.44 2.73 8.69
N ASP A 108 -3.91 1.67 9.35
CA ASP A 108 -4.15 1.68 10.78
C ASP A 108 -2.82 1.75 11.55
N SER A 109 -2.79 2.49 12.65
CA SER A 109 -1.63 2.49 13.53
C SER A 109 -1.49 1.15 14.26
N VAL A 110 -0.27 0.82 14.71
CA VAL A 110 -0.03 -0.38 15.53
C VAL A 110 -0.92 -0.40 16.77
N ALA A 111 -1.14 0.76 17.40
CA ALA A 111 -2.00 0.91 18.56
C ALA A 111 -3.49 0.61 18.24
N ASP A 112 -3.98 1.11 17.09
CA ASP A 112 -5.37 0.87 16.67
C ASP A 112 -5.59 -0.60 16.33
N ILE A 113 -4.62 -1.25 15.67
CA ILE A 113 -4.65 -2.69 15.37
C ILE A 113 -4.65 -3.49 16.68
N ALA A 114 -3.76 -3.17 17.62
CA ALA A 114 -3.66 -3.83 18.91
C ALA A 114 -4.98 -3.73 19.69
N LYS A 115 -5.58 -2.53 19.74
CA LYS A 115 -6.89 -2.28 20.37
C LYS A 115 -8.02 -3.07 19.69
N ARG A 116 -8.04 -3.08 18.36
CA ARG A 116 -9.08 -3.77 17.58
C ARG A 116 -9.10 -5.28 17.78
N TYR A 117 -7.94 -5.89 17.87
CA TYR A 117 -7.80 -7.35 18.00
C TYR A 117 -7.57 -7.82 19.45
N GLY A 118 -7.53 -6.91 20.43
CA GLY A 118 -7.32 -7.24 21.84
C GLY A 118 -5.93 -7.86 22.11
N ILE A 119 -4.91 -7.47 21.35
CA ILE A 119 -3.54 -7.98 21.46
C ILE A 119 -2.56 -6.85 21.79
N SER A 120 -1.37 -7.20 22.28
CA SER A 120 -0.35 -6.20 22.58
C SER A 120 0.26 -5.59 21.30
N GLU A 121 0.68 -4.33 21.37
CA GLU A 121 1.42 -3.67 20.28
C GLU A 121 2.70 -4.43 19.89
N SER A 122 3.38 -5.03 20.88
CA SER A 122 4.57 -5.85 20.64
C SER A 122 4.23 -7.07 19.77
N LYS A 123 3.09 -7.73 20.02
CA LYS A 123 2.62 -8.85 19.18
C LYS A 123 2.31 -8.38 17.76
N VAL A 124 1.67 -7.21 17.58
CA VAL A 124 1.40 -6.62 16.27
C VAL A 124 2.70 -6.37 15.52
N LYS A 125 3.68 -5.67 16.14
CA LYS A 125 4.99 -5.36 15.55
C LYS A 125 5.73 -6.62 15.12
N THR A 126 5.78 -7.63 15.98
CA THR A 126 6.43 -8.92 15.69
C THR A 126 5.75 -9.65 14.53
N THR A 127 4.41 -9.63 14.49
CA THR A 127 3.62 -10.25 13.42
C THR A 127 3.90 -9.56 12.08
N LEU A 128 3.86 -8.24 12.04
CA LEU A 128 4.16 -7.44 10.84
C LEU A 128 5.58 -7.69 10.34
N PHE A 129 6.58 -7.68 11.22
CA PHE A 129 7.97 -7.97 10.89
C PHE A 129 8.12 -9.35 10.24
N ARG A 130 7.52 -10.38 10.85
CA ARG A 130 7.57 -11.76 10.31
C ARG A 130 6.85 -11.86 8.97
N CYS A 131 5.72 -11.18 8.80
CA CYS A 131 4.99 -11.16 7.53
C CYS A 131 5.80 -10.49 6.41
N ARG A 132 6.49 -9.36 6.69
CA ARG A 132 7.37 -8.70 5.72
C ARG A 132 8.53 -9.60 5.28
N ASN A 133 9.22 -10.23 6.22
CA ASN A 133 10.32 -11.15 5.89
C ASN A 133 9.83 -12.31 5.02
N ARG A 134 8.68 -12.90 5.36
CA ARG A 134 8.08 -13.97 4.55
C ARG A 134 7.65 -13.49 3.16
N LEU A 135 7.12 -12.28 3.05
CA LEU A 135 6.77 -11.68 1.75
C LEU A 135 8.02 -11.53 0.89
N ARG A 136 9.10 -10.95 1.45
CA ARG A 136 10.38 -10.81 0.76
C ARG A 136 10.93 -12.16 0.27
N GLU A 137 10.97 -13.16 1.15
CA GLU A 137 11.42 -14.50 0.78
C GLU A 137 10.54 -15.12 -0.31
N TYR A 138 9.23 -14.90 -0.26
CA TYR A 138 8.29 -15.37 -1.24
C TYR A 138 8.52 -14.69 -2.60
N LEU A 139 8.61 -13.38 -2.63
CA LEU A 139 8.87 -12.61 -3.86
C LEU A 139 10.21 -12.96 -4.49
N ASN A 140 11.27 -13.14 -3.68
CA ASN A 140 12.57 -13.59 -4.18
C ASN A 140 12.50 -14.99 -4.84
N LYS A 141 11.68 -15.90 -4.32
CA LYS A 141 11.45 -17.23 -4.93
C LYS A 141 10.67 -17.15 -6.25
N GLU A 142 9.77 -16.19 -6.36
CA GLU A 142 9.02 -15.91 -7.60
C GLU A 142 9.86 -15.13 -8.64
N GLY A 143 11.13 -14.83 -8.35
CA GLY A 143 12.06 -14.17 -9.28
C GLY A 143 12.10 -12.64 -9.17
N TYR A 144 11.45 -12.06 -8.18
CA TYR A 144 11.55 -10.62 -7.90
C TYR A 144 12.77 -10.36 -7.01
N THR A 145 13.69 -9.53 -7.47
CA THR A 145 14.84 -9.09 -6.64
C THR A 145 14.40 -7.95 -5.73
N VAL A 146 14.41 -8.16 -4.42
CA VAL A 146 14.03 -7.19 -3.38
C VAL A 146 15.23 -6.80 -2.54
#